data_36d756fd50794089b466f3f29ad0cf3f
#
_entry.id   36d756fd50794089b466f3f29ad0cf3f
#
_cell.length_a   1.000
_cell.length_b   1.000
_cell.length_c   1.000
_cell.angle_alpha   90.00
_cell.angle_beta   90.00
_cell.angle_gamma   90.00
#
_symmetry.space_group_name_H-M   'P 1'
#
loop_
_entity.id
_entity.type
_entity.pdbx_description
1 polymer ?
#
loop_
_entity_poly.entity_id
_entity_poly.type
_entity_poly.pdbx_seq_one_letter_code
_entity_poly.pdbx_strand_id
1 'polypeptide(L)'
;MIRLCILPRSVLLFAAAILSVAVGCSSAPKSSSAGSKSLSGTDEQIFMGDTIEKNYDPNVIMKRAEAFFEKEEYPEAVIEYQHFLDLHRVHVLASYAQFKLGESHFKMKKTADRDPEPVYRALETFEKLRKDFPGSQYDGDAVDRIHACHNMIAEAYYLIGQFYYRREAYLAAAHRFEAVTKQWPEMDVAGEALYYLALTYSDLGADDWAREKLTVLAERYPNNKFRAESKQLLARLETRQPAMAVAMTGVSSNGASSNGASANGAHALNGARPHSPSPTTVSPVSALRDANGVSPAPRTILCRLGIWC
;
A
#
# COMPACT_ATOMS: atom_id res chain seq x y z
N MET A 1 -20.63 24.49 55.47
CA MET A 1 -19.42 25.30 55.13
C MET A 1 -19.34 25.39 53.63
N ILE A 2 -19.85 26.47 53.04
CA ILE A 2 -19.89 26.70 51.56
C ILE A 2 -18.62 27.47 51.21
N ARG A 3 -17.72 26.84 50.43
CA ARG A 3 -16.53 27.53 49.90
C ARG A 3 -16.94 28.33 48.66
N LEU A 4 -16.95 29.63 48.77
CA LEU A 4 -17.08 30.58 47.66
C LEU A 4 -15.79 30.53 46.82
N CYS A 5 -15.85 30.05 45.59
CA CYS A 5 -14.77 30.20 44.62
C CYS A 5 -14.74 31.64 44.11
N ILE A 6 -13.71 32.37 44.47
CA ILE A 6 -13.41 33.72 44.01
C ILE A 6 -12.83 33.60 42.60
N LEU A 7 -13.58 34.00 41.58
CA LEU A 7 -13.08 34.10 40.18
C LEU A 7 -12.09 35.29 40.09
N PRO A 8 -10.98 35.13 39.33
CA PRO A 8 -9.97 36.18 39.19
C PRO A 8 -10.54 37.38 38.41
N ARG A 9 -10.21 38.57 38.90
CA ARG A 9 -10.66 39.87 38.37
C ARG A 9 -10.45 40.09 36.86
N SER A 10 -9.61 39.30 36.22
CA SER A 10 -9.36 39.34 34.76
C SER A 10 -10.53 38.86 33.89
N VAL A 11 -11.41 38.00 34.42
CA VAL A 11 -12.57 37.48 33.68
C VAL A 11 -13.72 38.50 33.60
N LEU A 12 -13.82 39.35 34.61
CA LEU A 12 -14.86 40.42 34.66
C LEU A 12 -14.59 41.57 33.69
N LEU A 13 -13.32 41.82 33.33
CA LEU A 13 -12.97 42.89 32.37
C LEU A 13 -13.19 42.46 30.88
N PHE A 14 -13.17 41.19 30.58
CA PHE A 14 -13.47 40.67 29.23
C PHE A 14 -14.98 40.64 28.93
N ALA A 15 -15.84 40.47 29.91
CA ALA A 15 -17.28 40.47 29.76
C ALA A 15 -17.86 41.84 29.50
N ALA A 16 -17.19 42.93 29.96
CA ALA A 16 -17.63 44.32 29.72
C ALA A 16 -17.24 44.87 28.37
N ALA A 17 -16.25 44.30 27.68
CA ALA A 17 -15.80 44.74 26.35
C ALA A 17 -16.64 44.21 25.19
N ILE A 18 -17.46 43.18 25.39
CA ILE A 18 -18.27 42.55 24.32
C ILE A 18 -19.66 43.22 24.17
N LEU A 19 -20.10 44.02 25.13
CA LEU A 19 -21.44 44.62 25.11
C LEU A 19 -21.51 46.00 24.46
N SER A 20 -20.41 46.56 23.92
CA SER A 20 -20.36 47.94 23.40
C SER A 20 -20.30 48.07 21.87
N VAL A 21 -20.52 47.00 21.09
CA VAL A 21 -20.41 47.01 19.61
C VAL A 21 -21.78 46.87 18.91
N ALA A 22 -22.89 47.00 19.60
CA ALA A 22 -24.24 46.82 19.02
C ALA A 22 -25.05 48.11 18.81
N VAL A 23 -24.39 49.24 18.52
CA VAL A 23 -25.10 50.46 18.06
C VAL A 23 -24.32 51.01 16.85
N GLY A 24 -24.52 50.44 15.69
CA GLY A 24 -24.00 50.90 14.41
C GLY A 24 -25.18 51.22 13.47
N CYS A 25 -25.35 52.46 13.17
CA CYS A 25 -26.38 53.07 12.39
C CYS A 25 -26.68 52.38 11.05
N SER A 26 -27.95 52.05 10.81
CA SER A 26 -28.47 51.78 9.48
C SER A 26 -28.59 53.13 8.73
N SER A 27 -27.63 53.47 7.89
CA SER A 27 -27.79 54.46 6.83
C SER A 27 -28.08 53.70 5.53
N ALA A 28 -29.34 53.73 5.13
CA ALA A 28 -29.75 53.29 3.80
C ALA A 28 -29.01 54.11 2.73
N PRO A 29 -28.38 53.49 1.74
CA PRO A 29 -27.84 54.25 0.62
C PRO A 29 -29.00 54.76 -0.20
N LYS A 30 -29.06 56.12 -0.37
CA LYS A 30 -29.90 56.73 -1.36
C LYS A 30 -29.58 56.14 -2.73
N SER A 31 -30.57 55.55 -3.39
CA SER A 31 -30.53 55.15 -4.77
C SER A 31 -30.29 56.38 -5.63
N SER A 32 -29.05 56.71 -5.96
CA SER A 32 -28.75 57.51 -7.12
C SER A 32 -28.98 56.61 -8.34
N SER A 33 -30.04 56.87 -9.05
CA SER A 33 -30.26 56.37 -10.39
C SER A 33 -29.23 56.97 -11.34
N ALA A 34 -28.00 56.58 -11.26
CA ALA A 34 -27.04 56.71 -12.33
C ALA A 34 -27.34 55.57 -13.31
N GLY A 35 -27.76 55.94 -14.50
CA GLY A 35 -28.16 54.99 -15.55
C GLY A 35 -27.16 53.85 -15.68
N SER A 36 -27.62 52.66 -15.39
CA SER A 36 -26.96 51.44 -15.82
C SER A 36 -26.99 51.47 -17.35
N LYS A 37 -25.91 51.93 -17.97
CA LYS A 37 -25.61 51.51 -19.33
C LYS A 37 -25.56 50.00 -19.24
N SER A 38 -26.58 49.33 -19.76
CA SER A 38 -26.53 47.90 -19.98
C SER A 38 -25.29 47.66 -20.83
N LEU A 39 -24.29 47.02 -20.25
CA LEU A 39 -23.18 46.42 -21.01
C LEU A 39 -23.87 45.62 -22.09
N SER A 40 -23.64 45.99 -23.36
CA SER A 40 -24.21 45.26 -24.48
C SER A 40 -23.70 43.82 -24.33
N GLY A 41 -24.52 42.80 -24.59
CA GLY A 41 -24.19 41.38 -24.36
C GLY A 41 -22.92 40.90 -25.08
N THR A 42 -22.30 41.74 -25.90
CA THR A 42 -20.97 41.57 -26.48
C THR A 42 -19.84 41.70 -25.45
N ASP A 43 -19.95 42.62 -24.47
CA ASP A 43 -18.87 42.85 -23.48
C ASP A 43 -18.83 41.72 -22.45
N GLU A 44 -19.99 41.19 -22.07
CA GLU A 44 -20.06 40.02 -21.17
C GLU A 44 -19.54 38.73 -21.87
N GLN A 45 -19.80 38.58 -23.17
CA GLN A 45 -19.27 37.46 -23.96
C GLN A 45 -17.73 37.54 -24.14
N ILE A 46 -17.18 38.76 -24.29
CA ILE A 46 -15.74 38.99 -24.37
C ILE A 46 -15.06 38.65 -23.05
N PHE A 47 -15.65 39.05 -21.90
CA PHE A 47 -15.13 38.68 -20.58
C PHE A 47 -15.23 37.17 -20.30
N MET A 48 -16.31 36.50 -20.71
CA MET A 48 -16.45 35.04 -20.60
C MET A 48 -15.47 34.32 -21.55
N GLY A 49 -15.25 34.81 -22.76
CA GLY A 49 -14.30 34.26 -23.72
C GLY A 49 -12.86 34.27 -23.18
N ASP A 50 -12.41 35.39 -22.64
CA ASP A 50 -11.06 35.53 -22.06
C ASP A 50 -10.82 34.61 -20.87
N THR A 51 -11.81 34.38 -20.01
CA THR A 51 -11.70 33.48 -18.87
C THR A 51 -11.72 32.01 -19.29
N ILE A 52 -12.53 31.67 -20.30
CA ILE A 52 -12.58 30.31 -20.84
C ILE A 52 -11.27 30.02 -21.57
N GLU A 53 -10.81 30.91 -22.45
CA GLU A 53 -9.57 30.71 -23.23
C GLU A 53 -8.35 30.53 -22.33
N LYS A 54 -8.23 31.32 -21.25
CA LYS A 54 -7.16 31.17 -20.25
C LYS A 54 -7.19 29.82 -19.52
N ASN A 55 -8.34 29.25 -19.30
CA ASN A 55 -8.45 27.94 -18.64
C ASN A 55 -8.07 26.77 -19.57
N TYR A 56 -8.06 26.99 -20.88
CA TYR A 56 -7.68 25.98 -21.87
C TYR A 56 -6.29 26.20 -22.49
N ASP A 57 -5.64 27.36 -22.24
CA ASP A 57 -4.29 27.63 -22.75
C ASP A 57 -3.26 26.74 -22.01
N PRO A 58 -2.48 25.90 -22.74
CA PRO A 58 -1.51 25.00 -22.15
C PRO A 58 -0.45 25.71 -21.31
N ASN A 59 -0.03 26.92 -21.71
CA ASN A 59 0.99 27.68 -20.96
C ASN A 59 0.44 28.24 -19.65
N VAL A 60 -0.82 28.64 -19.63
CA VAL A 60 -1.48 29.17 -18.43
C VAL A 60 -1.70 28.05 -17.43
N ILE A 61 -2.22 26.90 -17.87
CA ILE A 61 -2.41 25.73 -17.00
C ILE A 61 -1.05 25.26 -16.42
N MET A 62 -0.03 25.16 -17.28
CA MET A 62 1.31 24.73 -16.84
C MET A 62 1.92 25.66 -15.80
N LYS A 63 1.88 26.98 -16.03
CA LYS A 63 2.37 27.96 -15.06
C LYS A 63 1.64 27.91 -13.73
N ARG A 64 0.34 27.66 -13.75
CA ARG A 64 -0.47 27.49 -12.54
C ARG A 64 -0.10 26.23 -11.79
N ALA A 65 0.09 25.10 -12.50
CA ALA A 65 0.55 23.86 -11.94
C ALA A 65 1.93 23.99 -11.29
N GLU A 66 2.88 24.62 -11.96
CA GLU A 66 4.21 24.90 -11.43
C GLU A 66 4.16 25.81 -10.19
N ALA A 67 3.33 26.85 -10.21
CA ALA A 67 3.19 27.75 -9.07
C ALA A 67 2.66 27.01 -7.81
N PHE A 68 1.72 26.08 -7.96
CA PHE A 68 1.28 25.23 -6.86
C PHE A 68 2.39 24.28 -6.39
N PHE A 69 3.10 23.66 -7.34
CA PHE A 69 4.21 22.75 -7.00
C PHE A 69 5.34 23.46 -6.23
N GLU A 70 5.73 24.67 -6.63
CA GLU A 70 6.75 25.49 -5.97
C GLU A 70 6.34 25.92 -4.55
N LYS A 71 5.04 26.13 -4.33
CA LYS A 71 4.48 26.43 -3.00
C LYS A 71 4.27 25.19 -2.13
N GLU A 72 4.65 24.00 -2.63
CA GLU A 72 4.40 22.72 -1.97
C GLU A 72 2.91 22.38 -1.78
N GLU A 73 2.02 23.07 -2.50
CA GLU A 73 0.59 22.80 -2.58
C GLU A 73 0.36 21.63 -3.57
N TYR A 74 0.87 20.44 -3.22
CA TYR A 74 0.92 19.29 -4.14
C TYR A 74 -0.46 18.77 -4.55
N PRO A 75 -1.51 18.76 -3.71
CA PRO A 75 -2.84 18.36 -4.13
C PRO A 75 -3.39 19.24 -5.27
N GLU A 76 -3.18 20.54 -5.19
CA GLU A 76 -3.59 21.52 -6.21
C GLU A 76 -2.75 21.35 -7.48
N ALA A 77 -1.44 21.14 -7.33
CA ALA A 77 -0.55 20.85 -8.45
C ALA A 77 -0.98 19.58 -9.20
N VAL A 78 -1.40 18.51 -8.50
CA VAL A 78 -1.94 17.29 -9.10
C VAL A 78 -3.14 17.58 -9.99
N ILE A 79 -4.08 18.41 -9.52
CA ILE A 79 -5.29 18.77 -10.28
C ILE A 79 -4.91 19.50 -11.57
N GLU A 80 -3.99 20.45 -11.50
CA GLU A 80 -3.60 21.25 -12.66
C GLU A 80 -2.76 20.46 -13.67
N TYR A 81 -1.80 19.63 -13.23
CA TYR A 81 -1.07 18.77 -14.15
C TYR A 81 -1.96 17.72 -14.81
N GLN A 82 -2.93 17.16 -14.05
CA GLN A 82 -3.91 16.25 -14.65
C GLN A 82 -4.80 16.97 -15.66
N HIS A 83 -5.27 18.17 -15.35
CA HIS A 83 -6.04 19.00 -16.27
C HIS A 83 -5.28 19.31 -17.57
N PHE A 84 -3.99 19.63 -17.45
CA PHE A 84 -3.12 19.81 -18.62
C PHE A 84 -3.08 18.56 -19.50
N LEU A 85 -2.88 17.39 -18.91
CA LEU A 85 -2.75 16.13 -19.61
C LEU A 85 -4.07 15.68 -20.28
N ASP A 86 -5.20 15.99 -19.66
CA ASP A 86 -6.52 15.67 -20.20
C ASP A 86 -6.84 16.47 -21.45
N LEU A 87 -6.43 17.75 -21.48
CA LEU A 87 -6.67 18.65 -22.61
C LEU A 87 -5.57 18.59 -23.69
N HIS A 88 -4.32 18.42 -23.28
CA HIS A 88 -3.14 18.60 -24.14
C HIS A 88 -2.21 17.38 -24.18
N ARG A 89 -2.76 16.18 -24.31
CA ARG A 89 -2.03 14.91 -24.25
C ARG A 89 -0.88 14.78 -25.27
N VAL A 90 -0.98 15.42 -26.42
CA VAL A 90 0.05 15.38 -27.48
C VAL A 90 0.95 16.62 -27.50
N HIS A 91 0.84 17.48 -26.50
CA HIS A 91 1.65 18.69 -26.41
C HIS A 91 3.10 18.36 -26.07
N VAL A 92 4.05 19.19 -26.52
CA VAL A 92 5.50 18.99 -26.26
C VAL A 92 5.84 18.91 -24.76
N LEU A 93 5.06 19.57 -23.90
CA LEU A 93 5.21 19.53 -22.45
C LEU A 93 4.44 18.39 -21.76
N ALA A 94 3.78 17.50 -22.50
CA ALA A 94 2.96 16.46 -21.90
C ALA A 94 3.79 15.45 -21.08
N SER A 95 4.97 15.07 -21.57
CA SER A 95 5.88 14.22 -20.80
C SER A 95 6.40 14.89 -19.52
N TYR A 96 6.66 16.19 -19.57
CA TYR A 96 7.01 16.99 -18.39
C TYR A 96 5.86 17.04 -17.38
N ALA A 97 4.65 17.36 -17.85
CA ALA A 97 3.46 17.39 -17.00
C ALA A 97 3.21 16.02 -16.32
N GLN A 98 3.35 14.92 -17.07
CA GLN A 98 3.20 13.56 -16.53
C GLN A 98 4.27 13.26 -15.46
N PHE A 99 5.52 13.68 -15.68
CA PHE A 99 6.59 13.53 -14.69
C PHE A 99 6.30 14.34 -13.42
N LYS A 100 5.93 15.61 -13.58
CA LYS A 100 5.60 16.50 -12.45
C LYS A 100 4.35 16.06 -11.69
N LEU A 101 3.36 15.47 -12.35
CA LEU A 101 2.22 14.83 -11.72
C LEU A 101 2.67 13.69 -10.79
N GLY A 102 3.58 12.82 -11.27
CA GLY A 102 4.19 11.76 -10.46
C GLY A 102 4.98 12.31 -9.28
N GLU A 103 5.78 13.35 -9.50
CA GLU A 103 6.53 14.04 -8.44
C GLU A 103 5.59 14.64 -7.38
N SER A 104 4.48 15.24 -7.79
CA SER A 104 3.49 15.81 -6.88
C SER A 104 2.90 14.72 -5.96
N HIS A 105 2.47 13.60 -6.53
CA HIS A 105 2.02 12.45 -5.74
C HIS A 105 3.12 11.92 -4.82
N PHE A 106 4.34 11.80 -5.30
CA PHE A 106 5.48 11.32 -4.50
C PHE A 106 5.82 12.26 -3.35
N LYS A 107 5.68 13.58 -3.53
CA LYS A 107 5.90 14.58 -2.48
C LYS A 107 4.82 14.57 -1.40
N MET A 108 3.60 14.14 -1.74
CA MET A 108 2.51 13.96 -0.76
C MET A 108 2.72 12.77 0.18
N LYS A 109 3.72 11.92 -0.08
CA LYS A 109 4.03 10.77 0.78
C LYS A 109 4.30 11.21 2.23
N LYS A 110 3.84 10.39 3.14
CA LYS A 110 4.20 10.44 4.55
C LYS A 110 5.25 9.38 4.86
N THR A 111 5.51 9.09 6.12
CA THR A 111 6.36 7.98 6.54
C THR A 111 5.77 6.63 6.12
N ALA A 112 6.62 5.62 5.90
CA ALA A 112 6.22 4.30 5.38
C ALA A 112 5.22 3.54 6.28
N ASP A 113 5.10 3.92 7.55
CA ASP A 113 4.14 3.35 8.52
C ASP A 113 2.72 3.94 8.42
N ARG A 114 2.51 4.91 7.52
CA ARG A 114 1.23 5.59 7.32
C ARG A 114 0.60 5.20 5.99
N ASP A 115 -0.26 6.09 5.49
CA ASP A 115 -1.00 5.88 4.25
C ASP A 115 -0.05 5.78 3.03
N PRO A 116 0.06 4.62 2.37
CA PRO A 116 0.90 4.44 1.19
C PRO A 116 0.22 4.90 -0.12
N GLU A 117 -1.05 5.33 -0.10
CA GLU A 117 -1.83 5.67 -1.29
C GLU A 117 -1.13 6.69 -2.20
N PRO A 118 -0.51 7.79 -1.68
CA PRO A 118 0.21 8.73 -2.54
C PRO A 118 1.39 8.08 -3.29
N VAL A 119 2.05 7.08 -2.66
CA VAL A 119 3.17 6.37 -3.29
C VAL A 119 2.68 5.44 -4.41
N TYR A 120 1.53 4.77 -4.24
CA TYR A 120 0.91 3.98 -5.30
C TYR A 120 0.49 4.85 -6.48
N ARG A 121 -0.09 6.02 -6.24
CA ARG A 121 -0.44 6.99 -7.29
C ARG A 121 0.79 7.50 -8.03
N ALA A 122 1.87 7.78 -7.30
CA ALA A 122 3.14 8.17 -7.92
C ALA A 122 3.68 7.06 -8.82
N LEU A 123 3.71 5.81 -8.33
CA LEU A 123 4.16 4.64 -9.09
C LEU A 123 3.39 4.49 -10.39
N GLU A 124 2.06 4.45 -10.32
CA GLU A 124 1.19 4.36 -11.49
C GLU A 124 1.45 5.49 -12.50
N THR A 125 1.66 6.71 -11.99
CA THR A 125 1.89 7.90 -12.81
C THR A 125 3.24 7.83 -13.55
N PHE A 126 4.31 7.36 -12.90
CA PHE A 126 5.62 7.17 -13.52
C PHE A 126 5.64 5.99 -14.50
N GLU A 127 4.97 4.88 -14.19
CA GLU A 127 4.80 3.77 -15.14
C GLU A 127 4.05 4.21 -16.39
N LYS A 128 3.01 5.04 -16.21
CA LYS A 128 2.24 5.63 -17.32
C LYS A 128 3.12 6.56 -18.17
N LEU A 129 4.00 7.37 -17.54
CA LEU A 129 4.96 8.20 -18.29
C LEU A 129 5.80 7.35 -19.22
N ARG A 130 6.39 6.27 -18.74
CA ARG A 130 7.23 5.38 -19.53
C ARG A 130 6.47 4.68 -20.65
N LYS A 131 5.20 4.36 -20.42
CA LYS A 131 4.31 3.72 -21.41
C LYS A 131 3.87 4.70 -22.48
N ASP A 132 3.42 5.90 -22.11
CA ASP A 132 2.78 6.86 -23.00
C ASP A 132 3.83 7.74 -23.72
N PHE A 133 5.01 7.94 -23.11
CA PHE A 133 6.09 8.78 -23.64
C PHE A 133 7.45 8.03 -23.65
N PRO A 134 7.57 6.90 -24.38
CA PRO A 134 8.79 6.12 -24.40
C PRO A 134 9.96 6.94 -24.96
N GLY A 135 11.11 6.90 -24.28
CA GLY A 135 12.31 7.64 -24.70
C GLY A 135 12.25 9.15 -24.44
N SER A 136 11.31 9.62 -23.60
CA SER A 136 11.32 11.01 -23.13
C SER A 136 12.58 11.30 -22.30
N GLN A 137 12.97 12.56 -22.22
CA GLN A 137 14.11 12.97 -21.39
C GLN A 137 13.90 12.64 -19.89
N TYR A 138 12.66 12.38 -19.45
CA TYR A 138 12.30 12.04 -18.08
C TYR A 138 12.25 10.54 -17.82
N ASP A 139 12.53 9.68 -18.80
CA ASP A 139 12.41 8.22 -18.64
C ASP A 139 13.40 7.68 -17.59
N GLY A 140 14.65 8.18 -17.59
CA GLY A 140 15.65 7.82 -16.60
C GLY A 140 15.24 8.20 -15.19
N ASP A 141 14.83 9.45 -14.98
CA ASP A 141 14.36 9.94 -13.68
C ASP A 141 13.11 9.17 -13.22
N ALA A 142 12.21 8.81 -14.14
CA ALA A 142 11.03 8.00 -13.82
C ALA A 142 11.40 6.60 -13.34
N VAL A 143 12.43 5.95 -13.91
CA VAL A 143 12.93 4.65 -13.43
C VAL A 143 13.41 4.77 -11.99
N ASP A 144 14.19 5.79 -11.67
CA ASP A 144 14.69 6.01 -10.30
C ASP A 144 13.56 6.26 -9.33
N ARG A 145 12.52 7.00 -9.75
CA ARG A 145 11.32 7.23 -8.94
C ARG A 145 10.47 5.99 -8.74
N ILE A 146 10.32 5.16 -9.77
CA ILE A 146 9.65 3.84 -9.67
C ILE A 146 10.36 2.97 -8.64
N HIS A 147 11.71 2.91 -8.70
CA HIS A 147 12.50 2.16 -7.72
C HIS A 147 12.29 2.70 -6.30
N ALA A 148 12.31 4.02 -6.11
CA ALA A 148 12.04 4.65 -4.82
C ALA A 148 10.62 4.36 -4.30
N CYS A 149 9.61 4.34 -5.18
CA CYS A 149 8.24 3.95 -4.81
C CYS A 149 8.18 2.49 -4.35
N HIS A 150 8.79 1.57 -5.09
CA HIS A 150 8.85 0.15 -4.72
C HIS A 150 9.53 -0.05 -3.37
N ASN A 151 10.66 0.65 -3.12
CA ASN A 151 11.36 0.55 -1.84
C ASN A 151 10.47 1.02 -0.67
N MET A 152 9.75 2.13 -0.82
CA MET A 152 8.82 2.61 0.20
C MET A 152 7.64 1.67 0.45
N ILE A 153 7.08 1.07 -0.62
CA ILE A 153 6.00 0.10 -0.48
C ILE A 153 6.50 -1.16 0.23
N ALA A 154 7.67 -1.67 -0.16
CA ALA A 154 8.30 -2.82 0.50
C ALA A 154 8.58 -2.56 1.99
N GLU A 155 9.08 -1.35 2.31
CA GLU A 155 9.29 -0.92 3.69
C GLU A 155 7.98 -0.87 4.49
N ALA A 156 6.89 -0.35 3.91
CA ALA A 156 5.58 -0.34 4.55
C ALA A 156 5.11 -1.76 4.89
N TYR A 157 5.21 -2.70 3.95
CA TYR A 157 4.87 -4.11 4.19
C TYR A 157 5.75 -4.73 5.27
N TYR A 158 7.04 -4.44 5.27
CA TYR A 158 7.98 -4.91 6.28
C TYR A 158 7.62 -4.39 7.68
N LEU A 159 7.33 -3.10 7.84
CA LEU A 159 6.92 -2.51 9.12
C LEU A 159 5.60 -3.10 9.63
N ILE A 160 4.63 -3.32 8.74
CA ILE A 160 3.37 -4.00 9.07
C ILE A 160 3.64 -5.44 9.52
N GLY A 161 4.56 -6.15 8.84
CA GLY A 161 5.00 -7.48 9.22
C GLY A 161 5.59 -7.51 10.63
N GLN A 162 6.49 -6.58 10.94
CA GLN A 162 7.06 -6.42 12.28
C GLN A 162 6.01 -6.09 13.35
N PHE A 163 5.02 -5.29 13.02
CA PHE A 163 3.90 -4.99 13.93
C PHE A 163 3.13 -6.26 14.30
N TYR A 164 2.78 -7.10 13.30
CA TYR A 164 2.10 -8.37 13.56
C TYR A 164 2.99 -9.36 14.30
N TYR A 165 4.30 -9.43 13.97
CA TYR A 165 5.26 -10.28 14.65
C TYR A 165 5.34 -9.97 16.16
N ARG A 166 5.46 -8.68 16.52
CA ARG A 166 5.48 -8.23 17.94
C ARG A 166 4.18 -8.52 18.70
N ARG A 167 3.09 -8.76 17.99
CA ARG A 167 1.79 -9.15 18.55
C ARG A 167 1.55 -10.65 18.51
N GLU A 168 2.58 -11.43 18.17
CA GLU A 168 2.50 -12.89 18.06
C GLU A 168 1.49 -13.39 17.01
N ALA A 169 1.01 -12.51 16.15
CA ALA A 169 0.16 -12.84 15.02
C ALA A 169 1.01 -13.36 13.84
N TYR A 170 1.69 -14.49 14.08
CA TYR A 170 2.75 -15.01 13.21
C TYR A 170 2.30 -15.30 11.78
N LEU A 171 1.10 -15.85 11.57
CA LEU A 171 0.58 -16.08 10.21
C LEU A 171 0.40 -14.78 9.42
N ALA A 172 -0.12 -13.74 10.07
CA ALA A 172 -0.25 -12.42 9.45
C ALA A 172 1.11 -11.79 9.17
N ALA A 173 2.07 -11.94 10.08
CA ALA A 173 3.44 -11.48 9.90
C ALA A 173 4.12 -12.19 8.72
N ALA A 174 4.03 -13.53 8.67
CA ALA A 174 4.59 -14.33 7.58
C ALA A 174 4.07 -13.88 6.22
N HIS A 175 2.76 -13.67 6.10
CA HIS A 175 2.15 -13.20 4.85
C HIS A 175 2.71 -11.84 4.39
N ARG A 176 2.97 -10.91 5.33
CA ARG A 176 3.56 -9.60 4.99
C ARG A 176 5.01 -9.71 4.57
N PHE A 177 5.83 -10.47 5.30
CA PHE A 177 7.22 -10.68 4.95
C PHE A 177 7.38 -11.49 3.65
N GLU A 178 6.52 -12.49 3.40
CA GLU A 178 6.50 -13.19 2.11
C GLU A 178 6.18 -12.25 0.94
N ALA A 179 5.23 -11.33 1.11
CA ALA A 179 4.92 -10.35 0.07
C ALA A 179 6.17 -9.53 -0.29
N VAL A 180 6.93 -9.04 0.70
CA VAL A 180 8.18 -8.30 0.45
C VAL A 180 9.17 -9.16 -0.34
N THR A 181 9.44 -10.37 0.12
CA THR A 181 10.47 -11.23 -0.49
C THR A 181 10.13 -11.75 -1.88
N LYS A 182 8.83 -11.84 -2.21
CA LYS A 182 8.34 -12.29 -3.52
C LYS A 182 8.18 -11.16 -4.52
N GLN A 183 7.63 -10.02 -4.10
CA GLN A 183 7.30 -8.91 -5.00
C GLN A 183 8.45 -7.93 -5.18
N TRP A 184 9.27 -7.73 -4.14
CA TRP A 184 10.34 -6.73 -4.14
C TRP A 184 11.68 -7.32 -3.63
N PRO A 185 12.20 -8.38 -4.25
CA PRO A 185 13.43 -9.04 -3.79
C PRO A 185 14.68 -8.16 -3.90
N GLU A 186 14.65 -7.14 -4.76
CA GLU A 186 15.81 -6.25 -5.00
C GLU A 186 15.79 -5.01 -4.09
N MET A 187 14.77 -4.86 -3.24
CA MET A 187 14.66 -3.69 -2.36
C MET A 187 15.48 -3.87 -1.07
N ASP A 188 15.86 -2.75 -0.47
CA ASP A 188 16.76 -2.69 0.69
C ASP A 188 16.30 -3.56 1.86
N VAL A 189 14.98 -3.61 2.11
CA VAL A 189 14.39 -4.36 3.23
C VAL A 189 14.17 -5.84 2.96
N ALA A 190 14.43 -6.34 1.74
CA ALA A 190 14.13 -7.73 1.39
C ALA A 190 14.92 -8.74 2.22
N GLY A 191 16.21 -8.48 2.46
CA GLY A 191 17.04 -9.32 3.32
C GLY A 191 16.58 -9.30 4.79
N GLU A 192 16.12 -8.17 5.28
CA GLU A 192 15.55 -8.05 6.62
C GLU A 192 14.23 -8.81 6.75
N ALA A 193 13.39 -8.71 5.72
CA ALA A 193 12.13 -9.43 5.65
C ALA A 193 12.34 -10.95 5.63
N LEU A 194 13.37 -11.46 4.94
CA LEU A 194 13.74 -12.87 4.98
C LEU A 194 14.13 -13.34 6.38
N TYR A 195 14.91 -12.54 7.11
CA TYR A 195 15.27 -12.88 8.49
C TYR A 195 14.05 -12.97 9.40
N TYR A 196 13.17 -11.94 9.36
CA TYR A 196 11.95 -11.96 10.16
C TYR A 196 10.96 -13.04 9.73
N LEU A 197 10.93 -13.38 8.45
CA LEU A 197 10.14 -14.51 7.93
C LEU A 197 10.65 -15.84 8.51
N ALA A 198 11.96 -16.04 8.54
CA ALA A 198 12.58 -17.23 9.15
C ALA A 198 12.30 -17.31 10.65
N LEU A 199 12.40 -16.19 11.38
CA LEU A 199 11.99 -16.11 12.79
C LEU A 199 10.54 -16.52 12.96
N THR A 200 9.66 -15.94 12.15
CA THR A 200 8.21 -16.19 12.19
C THR A 200 7.89 -17.67 11.94
N TYR A 201 8.56 -18.31 10.98
CA TYR A 201 8.40 -19.75 10.74
C TYR A 201 8.94 -20.61 11.89
N SER A 202 10.07 -20.22 12.49
CA SER A 202 10.60 -20.90 13.68
C SER A 202 9.63 -20.82 14.86
N ASP A 203 8.98 -19.67 15.07
CA ASP A 203 7.99 -19.49 16.14
C ASP A 203 6.67 -20.23 15.86
N LEU A 204 6.34 -20.47 14.59
CA LEU A 204 5.24 -21.34 14.15
C LEU A 204 5.58 -22.83 14.21
N GLY A 205 6.83 -23.22 14.54
CA GLY A 205 7.28 -24.60 14.52
C GLY A 205 7.56 -25.17 13.12
N ALA A 206 7.58 -24.33 12.10
CA ALA A 206 7.88 -24.70 10.72
C ALA A 206 9.39 -24.59 10.43
N ASP A 207 10.18 -25.33 11.18
CA ASP A 207 11.66 -25.24 11.21
C ASP A 207 12.30 -25.50 9.83
N ASP A 208 11.70 -26.33 8.97
CA ASP A 208 12.20 -26.58 7.61
C ASP A 208 12.09 -25.34 6.73
N TRP A 209 10.97 -24.65 6.80
CA TRP A 209 10.76 -23.38 6.07
C TRP A 209 11.67 -22.27 6.61
N ALA A 210 11.86 -22.23 7.93
CA ALA A 210 12.79 -21.28 8.54
C ALA A 210 14.21 -21.46 8.01
N ARG A 211 14.70 -22.72 7.94
CA ARG A 211 16.03 -23.05 7.38
C ARG A 211 16.15 -22.66 5.91
N GLU A 212 15.15 -22.96 5.10
CA GLU A 212 15.11 -22.55 3.69
C GLU A 212 15.29 -21.03 3.54
N LYS A 213 14.56 -20.24 4.33
CA LYS A 213 14.64 -18.77 4.24
C LYS A 213 16.00 -18.23 4.72
N LEU A 214 16.60 -18.85 5.74
CA LEU A 214 17.95 -18.49 6.20
C LEU A 214 19.02 -18.83 5.15
N THR A 215 18.87 -19.93 4.43
CA THR A 215 19.78 -20.28 3.32
C THR A 215 19.69 -19.24 2.21
N VAL A 216 18.48 -18.90 1.77
CA VAL A 216 18.26 -17.84 0.76
C VAL A 216 18.83 -16.48 1.24
N LEU A 217 18.68 -16.17 2.53
CA LEU A 217 19.24 -14.93 3.10
C LEU A 217 20.77 -14.92 3.00
N ALA A 218 21.42 -16.04 3.34
CA ALA A 218 22.87 -16.15 3.31
C ALA A 218 23.44 -16.06 1.89
N GLU A 219 22.75 -16.63 0.90
CA GLU A 219 23.17 -16.67 -0.49
C GLU A 219 22.94 -15.32 -1.20
N ARG A 220 21.75 -14.76 -1.08
CA ARG A 220 21.37 -13.54 -1.83
C ARG A 220 21.75 -12.23 -1.15
N TYR A 221 21.81 -12.22 0.19
CA TYR A 221 22.04 -10.98 0.98
C TYR A 221 23.18 -11.18 2.00
N PRO A 222 24.41 -11.48 1.54
CA PRO A 222 25.53 -11.83 2.43
C PRO A 222 25.94 -10.69 3.38
N ASN A 223 25.63 -9.44 3.02
CA ASN A 223 25.92 -8.24 3.80
C ASN A 223 24.73 -7.74 4.64
N ASN A 224 23.67 -8.54 4.80
CA ASN A 224 22.52 -8.13 5.60
C ASN A 224 22.91 -7.89 7.07
N LYS A 225 22.25 -6.92 7.71
CA LYS A 225 22.51 -6.56 9.11
C LYS A 225 22.24 -7.69 10.10
N PHE A 226 21.36 -8.65 9.77
CA PHE A 226 21.02 -9.81 10.61
C PHE A 226 21.87 -11.05 10.32
N ARG A 227 23.03 -10.90 9.67
CA ARG A 227 23.91 -12.04 9.30
C ARG A 227 24.33 -12.87 10.51
N ALA A 228 24.68 -12.24 11.64
CA ALA A 228 25.11 -12.94 12.84
C ALA A 228 23.94 -13.68 13.51
N GLU A 229 22.82 -13.01 13.65
CA GLU A 229 21.58 -13.54 14.23
C GLU A 229 21.01 -14.69 13.37
N SER A 230 21.07 -14.57 12.04
CA SER A 230 20.62 -15.63 11.13
C SER A 230 21.43 -16.91 11.28
N LYS A 231 22.76 -16.82 11.44
CA LYS A 231 23.63 -17.99 11.73
C LYS A 231 23.31 -18.62 13.07
N GLN A 232 23.07 -17.81 14.11
CA GLN A 232 22.68 -18.33 15.43
C GLN A 232 21.31 -19.01 15.40
N LEU A 233 20.35 -18.47 14.64
CA LEU A 233 19.05 -19.08 14.45
C LEU A 233 19.19 -20.43 13.73
N LEU A 234 19.95 -20.47 12.64
CA LEU A 234 20.19 -21.71 11.88
C LEU A 234 20.80 -22.81 12.79
N ALA A 235 21.83 -22.47 13.56
CA ALA A 235 22.45 -23.44 14.51
C ALA A 235 21.44 -23.95 15.56
N ARG A 236 20.56 -23.10 16.07
CA ARG A 236 19.46 -23.50 16.98
C ARG A 236 18.46 -24.44 16.31
N LEU A 237 18.11 -24.20 15.06
CA LEU A 237 17.20 -25.05 14.29
C LEU A 237 17.81 -26.43 13.97
N GLU A 238 19.12 -26.48 13.73
CA GLU A 238 19.87 -27.75 13.54
C GLU A 238 19.87 -28.61 14.80
N THR A 239 20.02 -28.00 15.98
CA THR A 239 20.00 -28.71 17.27
C THR A 239 18.60 -29.23 17.65
N ARG A 240 17.52 -28.68 17.12
CA ARG A 240 16.14 -29.14 17.35
C ARG A 240 15.80 -30.44 16.60
N GLN A 241 16.50 -30.75 15.51
CA GLN A 241 16.20 -31.90 14.63
C GLN A 241 16.55 -33.32 15.12
N PRO A 242 17.51 -33.58 16.04
CA PRO A 242 17.90 -34.96 16.31
C PRO A 242 16.82 -35.80 16.99
N ALA A 243 15.78 -35.24 17.58
CA ALA A 243 14.79 -36.03 18.32
C ALA A 243 13.77 -36.78 17.46
N MET A 244 13.45 -36.31 16.23
CA MET A 244 12.48 -37.01 15.35
C MET A 244 13.14 -38.05 14.41
N ALA A 245 14.36 -37.79 13.93
CA ALA A 245 15.06 -38.72 13.04
C ALA A 245 15.44 -40.04 13.72
N VAL A 246 15.76 -40.00 15.02
CA VAL A 246 16.11 -41.20 15.81
C VAL A 246 14.87 -42.04 16.12
N ALA A 247 13.68 -41.46 16.20
CA ALA A 247 12.46 -42.23 16.46
C ALA A 247 11.99 -43.05 15.23
N MET A 248 12.37 -42.69 14.01
CA MET A 248 12.01 -43.43 12.80
C MET A 248 13.04 -44.47 12.36
N THR A 249 14.30 -44.38 12.80
CA THR A 249 15.34 -45.35 12.50
C THR A 249 15.43 -46.46 13.54
N GLY A 250 14.72 -46.37 14.67
CA GLY A 250 14.73 -47.33 15.77
C GLY A 250 13.81 -48.56 15.63
N VAL A 251 13.05 -48.66 14.53
CA VAL A 251 12.14 -49.80 14.31
C VAL A 251 12.53 -50.55 13.04
N SER A 252 13.73 -51.12 13.03
CA SER A 252 14.04 -52.23 12.12
C SER A 252 15.37 -52.89 12.52
N SER A 253 15.32 -53.73 13.47
CA SER A 253 16.15 -54.96 13.56
C SER A 253 16.06 -55.55 14.97
N ASN A 254 15.10 -56.42 15.21
CA ASN A 254 15.33 -57.56 16.08
C ASN A 254 14.15 -58.54 15.98
N GLY A 255 14.46 -59.73 15.58
CA GLY A 255 13.68 -60.91 15.97
C GLY A 255 13.07 -61.75 14.86
N ALA A 256 13.91 -62.35 14.08
CA ALA A 256 13.59 -63.69 13.58
C ALA A 256 13.82 -64.69 14.71
N SER A 257 12.77 -65.24 15.29
CA SER A 257 12.85 -66.64 15.82
C SER A 257 11.43 -67.22 15.91
N SER A 258 11.36 -68.36 15.29
CA SER A 258 10.36 -69.41 15.21
C SER A 258 9.63 -69.75 16.51
N ASN A 259 8.36 -70.07 16.45
CA ASN A 259 7.72 -71.34 16.74
C ASN A 259 6.22 -71.21 16.99
N GLY A 260 5.42 -71.78 16.19
CA GLY A 260 4.64 -72.98 16.49
C GLY A 260 3.25 -72.76 17.10
N ALA A 261 2.27 -73.23 16.34
CA ALA A 261 1.04 -73.92 16.77
C ALA A 261 -0.21 -73.15 17.19
N SER A 262 -1.11 -73.29 16.30
CA SER A 262 -2.50 -73.83 16.50
C SER A 262 -3.64 -73.03 17.14
N ALA A 263 -4.67 -72.96 16.33
CA ALA A 263 -6.09 -73.22 16.60
C ALA A 263 -7.02 -72.12 17.15
N ASN A 264 -7.97 -71.81 16.25
CA ASN A 264 -9.40 -71.63 16.51
C ASN A 264 -9.92 -70.46 17.33
N GLY A 265 -10.80 -69.72 16.66
CA GLY A 265 -11.78 -68.86 17.33
C GLY A 265 -12.37 -67.78 16.44
N ALA A 266 -13.37 -68.17 15.66
CA ALA A 266 -14.24 -67.21 14.96
C ALA A 266 -15.02 -66.34 15.94
N HIS A 267 -15.00 -65.05 15.74
CA HIS A 267 -16.20 -64.21 16.03
C HIS A 267 -16.12 -62.95 15.17
N ALA A 268 -17.11 -62.85 14.27
CA ALA A 268 -17.43 -61.66 13.53
C ALA A 268 -18.09 -60.64 14.48
N LEU A 269 -17.67 -59.39 14.40
CA LEU A 269 -18.58 -58.23 14.68
C LEU A 269 -18.14 -57.03 13.81
N ASN A 270 -19.16 -56.56 13.13
CA ASN A 270 -19.27 -55.34 12.31
C ASN A 270 -18.76 -54.10 13.02
N GLY A 271 -18.15 -53.18 12.26
CA GLY A 271 -17.92 -51.83 12.74
C GLY A 271 -17.18 -50.92 11.76
N ALA A 272 -17.93 -50.31 10.86
CA ALA A 272 -17.69 -48.97 10.26
C ALA A 272 -16.28 -48.58 9.82
N ARG A 273 -16.06 -48.57 8.52
CA ARG A 273 -15.00 -47.79 7.87
C ARG A 273 -15.29 -46.32 7.96
N PRO A 274 -14.34 -45.43 8.31
CA PRO A 274 -14.45 -44.01 8.00
C PRO A 274 -14.07 -43.79 6.53
N HIS A 275 -14.95 -43.12 5.81
CA HIS A 275 -14.74 -42.68 4.44
C HIS A 275 -13.63 -41.63 4.37
N SER A 276 -12.57 -41.91 3.63
CA SER A 276 -11.65 -40.91 3.11
C SER A 276 -12.29 -40.22 1.90
N PRO A 277 -12.32 -38.88 1.82
CA PRO A 277 -12.78 -38.21 0.61
C PRO A 277 -11.69 -38.30 -0.47
N SER A 278 -12.08 -38.82 -1.63
CA SER A 278 -11.28 -38.81 -2.85
C SER A 278 -11.01 -37.39 -3.35
N PRO A 279 -9.87 -37.12 -3.99
CA PRO A 279 -9.60 -35.82 -4.57
C PRO A 279 -10.51 -35.60 -5.79
N THR A 280 -11.35 -34.58 -5.70
CA THR A 280 -12.16 -34.11 -6.83
C THR A 280 -11.23 -33.44 -7.84
N THR A 281 -11.04 -34.06 -8.97
CA THR A 281 -10.44 -33.47 -10.17
C THR A 281 -11.32 -32.32 -10.66
N VAL A 282 -10.86 -31.09 -10.46
CA VAL A 282 -11.50 -29.91 -11.07
C VAL A 282 -11.00 -29.82 -12.48
N SER A 283 -11.88 -30.08 -13.44
CA SER A 283 -11.66 -29.84 -14.88
C SER A 283 -11.47 -28.34 -15.14
N PRO A 284 -10.58 -27.94 -16.08
CA PRO A 284 -10.40 -26.54 -16.42
C PRO A 284 -11.65 -26.04 -17.14
N VAL A 285 -12.24 -24.98 -16.58
CA VAL A 285 -13.34 -24.25 -17.18
C VAL A 285 -12.81 -23.59 -18.45
N SER A 286 -13.36 -24.01 -19.60
CA SER A 286 -13.13 -23.42 -20.90
C SER A 286 -13.54 -21.93 -20.86
N ALA A 287 -12.59 -21.04 -21.13
CA ALA A 287 -12.86 -19.62 -21.27
C ALA A 287 -13.76 -19.40 -22.51
N LEU A 288 -14.99 -18.97 -22.27
CA LEU A 288 -15.86 -18.38 -23.29
C LEU A 288 -15.23 -17.05 -23.72
N ARG A 289 -14.72 -17.03 -24.95
CA ARG A 289 -14.34 -15.79 -25.64
C ARG A 289 -15.59 -15.17 -26.23
N ASP A 290 -15.91 -13.97 -25.80
CA ASP A 290 -16.92 -13.15 -26.45
C ASP A 290 -16.42 -12.66 -27.82
N ALA A 291 -17.36 -12.55 -28.77
CA ALA A 291 -17.09 -12.32 -30.19
C ALA A 291 -16.47 -10.94 -30.53
N ASN A 292 -16.15 -10.09 -29.56
CA ASN A 292 -15.63 -8.74 -29.77
C ASN A 292 -14.21 -8.47 -29.23
N GLY A 293 -13.47 -9.50 -28.79
CA GLY A 293 -12.02 -9.37 -28.54
C GLY A 293 -11.57 -8.43 -27.41
N VAL A 294 -12.47 -7.94 -26.56
CA VAL A 294 -12.15 -7.04 -25.44
C VAL A 294 -12.13 -7.84 -24.14
N SER A 295 -10.95 -8.00 -23.55
CA SER A 295 -10.82 -8.56 -22.20
C SER A 295 -11.44 -7.61 -21.18
N PRO A 296 -12.35 -8.09 -20.30
CA PRO A 296 -12.82 -7.26 -19.20
C PRO A 296 -11.68 -7.00 -18.20
N ALA A 297 -11.49 -5.75 -17.83
CA ALA A 297 -10.58 -5.34 -16.79
C ALA A 297 -10.85 -6.09 -15.47
N PRO A 298 -9.84 -6.41 -14.67
CA PRO A 298 -10.03 -7.07 -13.39
C PRO A 298 -10.83 -6.17 -12.45
N ARG A 299 -12.06 -6.58 -12.16
CA ARG A 299 -12.88 -5.93 -11.14
C ARG A 299 -12.21 -6.13 -9.78
N THR A 300 -11.86 -5.04 -9.15
CA THR A 300 -11.40 -4.90 -7.79
C THR A 300 -12.17 -5.80 -6.81
N ILE A 301 -11.49 -6.83 -6.30
CA ILE A 301 -11.94 -7.63 -5.15
C ILE A 301 -11.48 -6.88 -3.88
N LEU A 302 -12.15 -5.81 -3.52
CA LEU A 302 -11.88 -5.05 -2.30
C LEU A 302 -13.06 -4.94 -1.32
N CYS A 303 -14.19 -5.63 -1.60
CA CYS A 303 -15.36 -5.58 -0.72
C CYS A 303 -15.84 -6.95 -0.23
N ARG A 304 -14.95 -7.87 0.16
CA ARG A 304 -15.40 -9.18 0.73
C ARG A 304 -14.73 -9.60 2.04
N LEU A 305 -14.06 -8.68 2.70
CA LEU A 305 -13.70 -8.85 4.12
C LEU A 305 -14.33 -7.68 4.86
N GLY A 306 -15.53 -7.93 5.43
CA GLY A 306 -16.30 -6.98 6.22
C GLY A 306 -15.57 -6.52 7.46
N ILE A 307 -14.74 -5.47 7.30
CA ILE A 307 -14.18 -4.69 8.39
C ILE A 307 -14.28 -3.23 7.94
N TRP A 308 -15.34 -2.59 8.43
CA TRP A 308 -15.59 -1.15 8.45
C TRP A 308 -15.64 -0.39 7.10
N CYS A 309 -16.87 -0.20 6.63
CA CYS A 309 -17.29 1.10 6.08
C CYS A 309 -17.66 2.02 7.24
#